data_39651006ad2f37211a95dd48281f83c4
#
_entry.id   39651006ad2f37211a95dd48281f83c4
#
_cell.length_a   1.000
_cell.length_b   1.000
_cell.length_c   1.000
_cell.angle_alpha   90.00
_cell.angle_beta   90.00
_cell.angle_gamma   90.00
#
_symmetry.space_group_name_H-M   'P 1'
#
loop_
_entity.id
_entity.type
_entity.pdbx_description
1 polymer ?
#
loop_
_entity_poly.entity_id
_entity_poly.type
_entity_poly.pdbx_seq_one_letter_code
_entity_poly.pdbx_strand_id
1 'polypeptide(L)'
;MKQCIILVNPPYPAGTFLHPPFPSLGLGYLAAVLEKNKYEVDVIDCQTVRFTHEEFKNEISKRQPTVVGITSNILTYKSALKIAKIAKEAHPNCLTVIGGPHVSFWDEEALQECPQLDVVVRKEGEYTLLELVQSHSALFTKFADRLMQ
;
A
#
# COMPACT_ATOMS: atom_id res chain seq x y z
N MET A 1 14.00 3.69 -14.48
CA MET A 1 13.28 2.48 -14.01
C MET A 1 11.80 2.81 -13.86
N LYS A 2 10.96 1.96 -14.39
CA LYS A 2 9.51 2.09 -14.11
C LYS A 2 9.28 1.86 -12.63
N GLN A 3 8.54 2.76 -11.99
CA GLN A 3 8.16 2.58 -10.61
C GLN A 3 7.05 1.55 -10.51
N CYS A 4 7.29 0.50 -9.75
CA CYS A 4 6.29 -0.51 -9.41
C CYS A 4 5.56 -0.09 -8.13
N ILE A 5 4.24 -0.02 -8.21
CA ILE A 5 3.36 0.29 -7.09
C ILE A 5 2.51 -0.95 -6.82
N ILE A 6 2.46 -1.37 -5.58
CA ILE A 6 1.58 -2.47 -5.15
C ILE A 6 0.50 -1.90 -4.23
N LEU A 7 -0.76 -2.12 -4.61
CA LEU A 7 -1.93 -1.80 -3.79
C LEU A 7 -2.47 -3.08 -3.15
N VAL A 8 -2.75 -3.04 -1.86
CA VAL A 8 -3.09 -4.23 -1.08
C VAL A 8 -4.42 -4.05 -0.37
N ASN A 9 -5.31 -5.04 -0.55
CA ASN A 9 -6.47 -5.24 0.30
C ASN A 9 -6.13 -6.35 1.31
N PRO A 10 -5.93 -6.03 2.62
CA PRO A 10 -5.46 -7.00 3.60
C PRO A 10 -6.46 -8.13 3.83
N PRO A 11 -6.00 -9.31 4.29
CA PRO A 11 -6.90 -10.39 4.63
C PRO A 11 -7.74 -10.05 5.86
N TYR A 12 -8.94 -10.60 5.93
CA TYR A 12 -9.71 -10.59 7.18
C TYR A 12 -9.03 -11.43 8.27
N PRO A 13 -9.29 -11.13 9.54
CA PRO A 13 -8.86 -11.98 10.63
C PRO A 13 -9.33 -13.41 10.45
N ALA A 14 -8.54 -14.38 10.93
CA ALA A 14 -8.91 -15.79 10.92
C ALA A 14 -10.27 -15.99 11.64
N GLY A 15 -11.15 -16.81 11.05
CA GLY A 15 -12.49 -17.04 11.58
C GLY A 15 -13.56 -16.04 11.15
N THR A 16 -13.23 -15.05 10.33
CA THR A 16 -14.22 -14.15 9.74
C THR A 16 -14.99 -14.87 8.64
N PHE A 17 -16.33 -14.95 8.80
CA PHE A 17 -17.22 -15.63 7.84
C PHE A 17 -17.64 -14.72 6.65
N LEU A 18 -17.36 -13.43 6.73
CA LEU A 18 -17.67 -12.47 5.68
C LEU A 18 -16.54 -12.43 4.66
N HIS A 19 -16.73 -13.06 3.54
CA HIS A 19 -15.87 -12.91 2.37
C HIS A 19 -16.67 -12.19 1.29
N PRO A 20 -16.44 -10.89 1.07
CA PRO A 20 -17.08 -10.22 -0.06
C PRO A 20 -16.62 -10.90 -1.35
N PRO A 21 -17.56 -11.29 -2.22
CA PRO A 21 -17.23 -11.98 -3.48
C PRO A 21 -16.66 -11.03 -4.54
N PHE A 22 -16.39 -9.78 -4.17
CA PHE A 22 -16.00 -8.74 -5.09
C PHE A 22 -14.64 -8.15 -4.72
N PRO A 23 -13.79 -7.82 -5.72
CA PRO A 23 -12.56 -7.07 -5.50
C PRO A 23 -12.85 -5.69 -4.89
N SER A 24 -11.85 -5.12 -4.21
CA SER A 24 -11.96 -3.78 -3.65
C SER A 24 -12.11 -2.74 -4.75
N LEU A 25 -13.28 -2.13 -4.85
CA LEU A 25 -13.56 -1.07 -5.83
C LEU A 25 -12.68 0.17 -5.60
N GLY A 26 -12.45 0.53 -4.34
CA GLY A 26 -11.58 1.65 -3.99
C GLY A 26 -10.15 1.47 -4.51
N LEU A 27 -9.57 0.29 -4.37
CA LEU A 27 -8.25 -0.01 -4.95
C LEU A 27 -8.28 0.01 -6.49
N GLY A 28 -9.38 -0.41 -7.10
CA GLY A 28 -9.57 -0.32 -8.54
C GLY A 28 -9.51 1.13 -9.05
N TYR A 29 -10.15 2.07 -8.36
CA TYR A 29 -10.08 3.49 -8.70
C TYR A 29 -8.67 4.05 -8.53
N LEU A 30 -7.99 3.73 -7.43
CA LEU A 30 -6.61 4.14 -7.19
C LEU A 30 -5.68 3.62 -8.30
N ALA A 31 -5.79 2.34 -8.64
CA ALA A 31 -5.01 1.73 -9.71
C ALA A 31 -5.27 2.42 -11.06
N ALA A 32 -6.51 2.67 -11.42
CA ALA A 32 -6.87 3.33 -12.68
C ALA A 32 -6.28 4.75 -12.80
N VAL A 33 -6.27 5.53 -11.71
CA VAL A 33 -5.67 6.87 -11.70
C VAL A 33 -4.15 6.79 -11.90
N LEU A 34 -3.49 5.86 -11.22
CA LEU A 34 -2.05 5.67 -11.33
C LEU A 34 -1.64 5.16 -12.73
N GLU A 35 -2.34 4.17 -13.26
CA GLU A 35 -2.11 3.63 -14.62
C GLU A 35 -2.32 4.70 -15.71
N LYS A 36 -3.35 5.53 -15.58
CA LYS A 36 -3.57 6.68 -16.49
C LYS A 36 -2.39 7.65 -16.49
N ASN A 37 -1.68 7.75 -15.38
CA ASN A 37 -0.47 8.56 -15.23
C ASN A 37 0.83 7.77 -15.50
N LYS A 38 0.74 6.61 -16.17
CA LYS A 38 1.87 5.81 -16.66
C LYS A 38 2.69 5.11 -15.58
N TYR A 39 2.15 4.93 -14.38
CA TYR A 39 2.76 4.07 -13.37
C TYR A 39 2.42 2.60 -13.62
N GLU A 40 3.33 1.72 -13.23
CA GLU A 40 3.10 0.28 -13.18
C GLU A 40 2.46 -0.07 -11.84
N VAL A 41 1.24 -0.58 -11.87
CA VAL A 41 0.43 -0.83 -10.67
C VAL A 41 -0.05 -2.28 -10.67
N ASP A 42 0.14 -2.95 -9.55
CA ASP A 42 -0.46 -4.24 -9.26
C ASP A 42 -1.36 -4.16 -8.05
N VAL A 43 -2.44 -4.90 -8.06
CA VAL A 43 -3.37 -5.02 -6.94
C VAL A 43 -3.32 -6.43 -6.37
N ILE A 44 -3.00 -6.54 -5.09
CA ILE A 44 -3.05 -7.79 -4.32
C ILE A 44 -4.27 -7.73 -3.41
N ASP A 45 -5.35 -8.40 -3.81
CA ASP A 45 -6.55 -8.54 -2.99
C ASP A 45 -6.51 -9.84 -2.21
N CYS A 46 -6.01 -9.78 -0.97
CA CYS A 46 -5.86 -10.94 -0.10
C CYS A 46 -7.19 -11.54 0.34
N GLN A 47 -8.30 -10.82 0.18
CA GLN A 47 -9.62 -11.33 0.53
C GLN A 47 -10.22 -12.18 -0.58
N THR A 48 -9.99 -11.77 -1.83
CA THR A 48 -10.52 -12.46 -3.01
C THR A 48 -9.67 -13.69 -3.36
N VAL A 49 -8.36 -13.60 -3.28
CA VAL A 49 -7.41 -14.64 -3.73
C VAL A 49 -6.83 -15.45 -2.57
N ARG A 50 -7.22 -15.17 -1.34
CA ARG A 50 -6.69 -15.81 -0.11
C ARG A 50 -5.16 -15.79 -0.01
N PHE A 51 -4.57 -14.67 -0.32
CA PHE A 51 -3.13 -14.47 -0.27
C PHE A 51 -2.64 -14.50 1.18
N THR A 52 -1.66 -15.33 1.48
CA THR A 52 -1.06 -15.40 2.82
C THR A 52 -0.04 -14.29 3.04
N HIS A 53 0.30 -14.00 4.30
CA HIS A 53 1.35 -13.03 4.63
C HIS A 53 2.72 -13.44 4.06
N GLU A 54 3.01 -14.74 3.99
CA GLU A 54 4.26 -15.23 3.42
C GLU A 54 4.32 -15.06 1.90
N GLU A 55 3.24 -15.38 1.20
CA GLU A 55 3.12 -15.11 -0.23
C GLU A 55 3.27 -13.61 -0.52
N PHE A 56 2.66 -12.76 0.30
CA PHE A 56 2.83 -11.32 0.19
C PHE A 56 4.29 -10.88 0.38
N LYS A 57 4.98 -11.39 1.41
CA LYS A 57 6.41 -11.13 1.65
C LYS A 57 7.28 -11.52 0.46
N ASN A 58 7.00 -12.68 -0.13
CA ASN A 58 7.71 -13.16 -1.31
C ASN A 58 7.50 -12.25 -2.53
N GLU A 59 6.26 -11.80 -2.75
CA GLU A 59 5.96 -10.86 -3.84
C GLU A 59 6.66 -9.50 -3.65
N ILE A 60 6.68 -8.94 -2.45
CA ILE A 60 7.41 -7.70 -2.15
C ILE A 60 8.91 -7.88 -2.37
N SER A 61 9.49 -8.97 -1.88
CA SER A 61 10.92 -9.27 -2.05
C SER A 61 11.31 -9.42 -3.52
N LYS A 62 10.44 -10.03 -4.32
CA LYS A 62 10.67 -10.25 -5.76
C LYS A 62 10.52 -8.98 -6.58
N ARG A 63 9.48 -8.21 -6.32
CA ARG A 63 9.12 -7.04 -7.15
C ARG A 63 9.80 -5.75 -6.72
N GLN A 64 10.23 -5.65 -5.47
CA GLN A 64 10.89 -4.46 -4.91
C GLN A 64 10.12 -3.16 -5.21
N PRO A 65 8.82 -3.07 -4.81
CA PRO A 65 8.00 -1.92 -5.15
C PRO A 65 8.52 -0.64 -4.51
N THR A 66 8.36 0.48 -5.18
CA THR A 66 8.69 1.80 -4.62
C THR A 66 7.64 2.28 -3.62
N VAL A 67 6.39 1.88 -3.83
CA VAL A 67 5.25 2.22 -2.96
C VAL A 67 4.39 0.98 -2.72
N VAL A 68 4.01 0.78 -1.46
CA VAL A 68 3.01 -0.19 -1.03
C VAL A 68 1.84 0.59 -0.41
N GLY A 69 0.72 0.63 -1.12
CA GLY A 69 -0.51 1.28 -0.67
C GLY A 69 -1.47 0.24 -0.08
N ILE A 70 -1.94 0.47 1.13
CA ILE A 70 -2.74 -0.49 1.89
C ILE A 70 -4.10 0.15 2.21
N THR A 71 -5.20 -0.51 1.85
CA THR A 71 -6.52 -0.09 2.32
C THR A 71 -6.86 -0.73 3.65
N SER A 72 -7.69 -0.08 4.46
CA SER A 72 -8.13 -0.65 5.72
C SER A 72 -9.53 -0.18 6.13
N ASN A 73 -10.24 -1.07 6.76
CA ASN A 73 -11.44 -0.78 7.54
C ASN A 73 -11.22 -1.25 8.99
N ILE A 74 -12.22 -1.10 9.85
CA ILE A 74 -12.09 -1.48 11.25
C ILE A 74 -11.75 -2.97 11.46
N LEU A 75 -12.24 -3.85 10.61
CA LEU A 75 -12.01 -5.30 10.71
C LEU A 75 -10.61 -5.69 10.22
N THR A 76 -10.09 -5.01 9.21
CA THR A 76 -8.81 -5.33 8.59
C THR A 76 -7.64 -4.48 9.09
N TYR A 77 -7.89 -3.54 10.00
CA TYR A 77 -6.87 -2.61 10.47
C TYR A 77 -5.60 -3.30 11.01
N LYS A 78 -5.74 -4.29 11.87
CA LYS A 78 -4.58 -5.04 12.41
C LYS A 78 -3.83 -5.80 11.33
N SER A 79 -4.54 -6.40 10.38
CA SER A 79 -3.94 -7.02 9.19
C SER A 79 -3.21 -6.00 8.33
N ALA A 80 -3.77 -4.81 8.15
CA ALA A 80 -3.13 -3.73 7.39
C ALA A 80 -1.81 -3.30 8.03
N LEU A 81 -1.75 -3.12 9.34
CA LEU A 81 -0.49 -2.83 10.05
C LEU A 81 0.54 -3.95 9.88
N LYS A 82 0.10 -5.21 9.90
CA LYS A 82 0.99 -6.35 9.67
C LYS A 82 1.54 -6.36 8.24
N ILE A 83 0.72 -6.03 7.24
CA ILE A 83 1.16 -5.86 5.84
C ILE A 83 2.25 -4.78 5.74
N ALA A 84 2.09 -3.63 6.39
CA ALA A 84 3.11 -2.57 6.41
C ALA A 84 4.45 -3.05 7.01
N LYS A 85 4.40 -3.79 8.11
CA LYS A 85 5.60 -4.40 8.73
C LYS A 85 6.30 -5.35 7.78
N ILE A 86 5.55 -6.27 7.16
CA ILE A 86 6.09 -7.25 6.20
C ILE A 86 6.70 -6.53 4.99
N ALA A 87 6.04 -5.49 4.47
CA ALA A 87 6.57 -4.72 3.35
C ALA A 87 7.93 -4.09 3.68
N LYS A 88 8.08 -3.47 4.84
CA LYS A 88 9.35 -2.90 5.30
C LYS A 88 10.43 -3.95 5.58
N GLU A 89 10.06 -5.11 6.11
CA GLU A 89 11.00 -6.22 6.30
C GLU A 89 11.52 -6.76 4.98
N ALA A 90 10.64 -6.92 3.99
CA ALA A 90 10.98 -7.44 2.66
C ALA A 90 11.72 -6.42 1.79
N HIS A 91 11.37 -5.14 1.91
CA HIS A 91 11.96 -4.04 1.17
C HIS A 91 11.96 -2.74 2.00
N PRO A 92 13.01 -2.49 2.82
CA PRO A 92 13.04 -1.35 3.74
C PRO A 92 12.87 0.03 3.09
N ASN A 93 13.26 0.15 1.83
CA ASN A 93 13.21 1.42 1.09
C ASN A 93 11.84 1.72 0.44
N CYS A 94 10.87 0.81 0.52
CA CYS A 94 9.53 1.10 0.00
C CYS A 94 8.83 2.15 0.86
N LEU A 95 8.03 3.00 0.21
CA LEU A 95 7.12 3.89 0.90
C LEU A 95 5.83 3.12 1.25
N THR A 96 5.49 3.05 2.53
CA THR A 96 4.27 2.40 3.01
C THR A 96 3.19 3.43 3.30
N VAL A 97 2.06 3.29 2.63
CA VAL A 97 0.92 4.21 2.68
C VAL A 97 -0.33 3.45 3.10
N ILE A 98 -1.06 3.94 4.07
CA ILE A 98 -2.35 3.38 4.46
C ILE A 98 -3.46 4.38 4.22
N GLY A 99 -4.60 3.89 3.76
CA GLY A 99 -5.83 4.66 3.58
C GLY A 99 -7.06 3.85 3.94
N GLY A 100 -8.23 4.43 3.74
CA GLY A 100 -9.52 3.79 3.99
C GLY A 100 -10.30 4.44 5.12
N PRO A 101 -11.56 3.99 5.33
CA PRO A 101 -12.49 4.68 6.23
C PRO A 101 -12.03 4.70 7.71
N HIS A 102 -11.40 3.64 8.19
CA HIS A 102 -10.98 3.58 9.60
C HIS A 102 -9.88 4.59 9.91
N VAL A 103 -8.79 4.57 9.14
CA VAL A 103 -7.62 5.43 9.38
C VAL A 103 -7.87 6.90 9.07
N SER A 104 -8.95 7.23 8.37
CA SER A 104 -9.36 8.63 8.17
C SER A 104 -9.74 9.33 9.48
N PHE A 105 -10.06 8.56 10.53
CA PHE A 105 -10.37 9.05 11.88
C PHE A 105 -9.37 8.55 12.94
N TRP A 106 -8.34 7.80 12.55
CA TRP A 106 -7.37 7.13 13.42
C TRP A 106 -5.94 7.28 12.89
N ASP A 107 -5.64 8.42 12.27
CA ASP A 107 -4.40 8.66 11.54
C ASP A 107 -3.18 8.80 12.44
N GLU A 108 -3.26 9.62 13.48
CA GLU A 108 -2.16 9.82 14.42
C GLU A 108 -1.85 8.54 15.19
N GLU A 109 -2.90 7.85 15.67
CA GLU A 109 -2.79 6.59 16.39
C GLU A 109 -2.17 5.49 15.51
N ALA A 110 -2.56 5.42 14.23
CA ALA A 110 -2.00 4.45 13.29
C ALA A 110 -0.49 4.65 13.10
N LEU A 111 -0.04 5.88 12.95
CA LEU A 111 1.39 6.20 12.83
C LEU A 111 2.18 5.92 14.11
N GLN A 112 1.57 6.17 15.28
CA GLN A 112 2.19 5.86 16.56
C GLN A 112 2.25 4.35 16.83
N GLU A 113 1.19 3.62 16.48
CA GLU A 113 1.09 2.17 16.71
C GLU A 113 2.00 1.36 15.76
N CYS A 114 2.24 1.86 14.56
CA CYS A 114 3.04 1.18 13.53
C CYS A 114 4.13 2.08 12.93
N PRO A 115 5.35 2.07 13.48
CA PRO A 115 6.47 2.85 12.95
C PRO A 115 6.86 2.50 11.50
N GLN A 116 6.40 1.37 10.99
CA GLN A 116 6.60 0.94 9.61
C GLN A 116 5.62 1.60 8.62
N LEU A 117 4.63 2.36 9.10
CA LEU A 117 3.81 3.21 8.25
C LEU A 117 4.51 4.56 8.06
N ASP A 118 4.67 4.98 6.82
CA ASP A 118 5.24 6.29 6.49
C ASP A 118 4.18 7.37 6.37
N VAL A 119 3.01 7.02 5.77
CA VAL A 119 1.96 8.00 5.44
C VAL A 119 0.57 7.41 5.68
N VAL A 120 -0.32 8.24 6.22
CA VAL A 120 -1.76 7.98 6.25
C VAL A 120 -2.47 8.94 5.30
N VAL A 121 -3.25 8.38 4.38
CA VAL A 121 -4.12 9.14 3.48
C VAL A 121 -5.53 9.12 4.00
N ARG A 122 -6.09 10.30 4.26
CA ARG A 122 -7.45 10.47 4.77
C ARG A 122 -8.44 10.71 3.64
N LYS A 123 -9.67 10.26 3.82
CA LYS A 123 -10.79 10.44 2.87
C LYS A 123 -10.49 9.83 1.49
N GLU A 124 -10.96 10.48 0.43
CA GLU A 124 -10.71 10.06 -0.95
C GLU A 124 -9.23 10.20 -1.30
N GLY A 125 -8.62 9.10 -1.69
CA GLY A 125 -7.16 8.99 -1.78
C GLY A 125 -6.57 9.07 -3.19
N GLU A 126 -7.39 9.12 -4.25
CA GLU A 126 -6.93 8.93 -5.63
C GLU A 126 -5.90 9.97 -6.05
N TYR A 127 -6.19 11.23 -5.86
CA TYR A 127 -5.28 12.32 -6.22
C TYR A 127 -4.16 12.50 -5.19
N THR A 128 -4.45 12.32 -3.92
CA THR A 128 -3.45 12.39 -2.85
C THR A 128 -2.38 11.33 -3.03
N LEU A 129 -2.77 10.09 -3.34
CA LEU A 129 -1.82 9.02 -3.62
C LEU A 129 -0.99 9.30 -4.89
N LEU A 130 -1.63 9.83 -5.94
CA LEU A 130 -0.93 10.21 -7.17
C LEU A 130 0.14 11.29 -6.89
N GLU A 131 -0.20 12.36 -6.19
CA GLU A 131 0.73 13.42 -5.82
C GLU A 131 1.88 12.89 -4.97
N LEU A 132 1.58 12.00 -4.03
CA LEU A 132 2.57 11.36 -3.17
C LEU A 132 3.56 10.53 -3.98
N VAL A 133 3.06 9.72 -4.91
CA VAL A 133 3.89 8.91 -5.82
C VAL A 133 4.76 9.79 -6.70
N GLN A 134 4.22 10.86 -7.26
CA GLN A 134 4.96 11.82 -8.10
C GLN A 134 6.07 12.52 -7.30
N SER A 135 5.78 12.95 -6.08
CA SER A 135 6.75 13.61 -5.20
C SER A 135 7.86 12.66 -4.76
N HIS A 136 7.53 11.43 -4.44
CA HIS A 136 8.50 10.39 -4.08
C HIS A 136 9.43 10.07 -5.26
N SER A 137 8.89 10.00 -6.47
CA SER A 137 9.65 9.83 -7.71
C SER A 137 10.68 10.92 -7.92
N ALA A 138 10.28 12.18 -7.78
CA ALA A 138 11.14 13.34 -7.96
C ALA A 138 12.29 13.37 -6.95
N LEU A 139 12.03 12.99 -5.69
CA LEU A 139 13.07 12.87 -4.66
C LEU A 139 14.06 11.76 -4.97
N PHE A 140 13.57 10.61 -5.44
CA PHE A 140 14.42 9.46 -5.78
C PHE A 140 15.34 9.78 -6.96
N THR A 141 14.84 10.45 -7.99
CA THR A 141 15.63 10.89 -9.14
C THR A 141 16.72 11.88 -8.72
N LYS A 142 16.38 12.89 -7.93
CA LYS A 142 17.36 13.87 -7.41
C LYS A 142 18.44 13.21 -6.55
N PHE A 143 18.12 12.16 -5.83
CA PHE A 143 19.09 11.45 -4.99
C PHE A 143 20.02 10.57 -5.84
N ALA A 144 19.47 9.88 -6.84
CA ALA A 144 20.26 9.07 -7.79
C ALA A 144 21.24 9.94 -8.58
N ASP A 145 20.80 11.10 -9.07
CA ASP A 145 21.65 12.05 -9.80
C ASP A 145 22.81 12.60 -8.93
N ARG A 146 22.57 12.78 -7.62
CA ARG A 146 23.64 13.20 -6.69
C ARG A 146 24.66 12.11 -6.38
N LEU A 147 24.25 10.84 -6.41
CA LEU A 147 25.17 9.71 -6.18
C LEU A 147 26.00 9.38 -7.40
N MET A 148 25.60 9.85 -8.58
CA MET A 148 26.31 9.62 -9.85
C MET A 148 27.24 10.77 -10.23
N GLN A 149 27.28 11.85 -9.47
CA GLN A 149 28.24 12.96 -9.58
C GLN A 149 29.43 12.76 -8.65
#